data_148c19f5858fa77b8ccf73ce1fe7f659
#
_entry.id   148c19f5858fa77b8ccf73ce1fe7f659
#
_cell.length_a   1.000
_cell.length_b   1.000
_cell.length_c   1.000
_cell.angle_alpha   90.00
_cell.angle_beta   90.00
_cell.angle_gamma   90.00
#
_symmetry.space_group_name_H-M   'P 1'
#
loop_
_entity.id
_entity.type
_entity.pdbx_description
1 polymer ?
#
loop_
_entity_poly.entity_id
_entity_poly.type
_entity_poly.pdbx_seq_one_letter_code
_entity_poly.pdbx_strand_id
1 'polypeptide(L)'
;MRKLSVPFGLFCHHDAVSERVVLADDDVLLREGLASLLERSGYAVVGRAGDAEELTRLVRTEVPELVVIDIRMPPTQSYEGLDAARLIRQEFPDIGILVLSAHVETSHAMELLAEGSRVGYLLKSRITDVDEFLDALSRIARGASVVDPCLVQELVSAKRVDDPLSRLSRREREVLALMAEGRSNAGIARRLVVSEGTVEKHVRSILAKLGLPETAENHRRVLAVVTFLEAR
;
A
#
# COMPACT_ATOMS: atom_id res chain seq x y z
N MET A 1 50.63 -20.28 35.97
CA MET A 1 49.24 -19.81 35.73
C MET A 1 49.32 -18.36 35.24
N ARG A 2 49.26 -18.16 33.91
CA ARG A 2 49.23 -16.82 33.29
C ARG A 2 47.79 -16.59 32.80
N LYS A 3 47.12 -15.61 33.38
CA LYS A 3 45.81 -15.11 32.92
C LYS A 3 46.06 -14.32 31.61
N LEU A 4 45.54 -14.83 30.51
CA LEU A 4 45.38 -14.08 29.27
C LEU A 4 44.22 -13.14 29.43
N SER A 5 44.51 -11.83 29.46
CA SER A 5 43.55 -10.75 29.38
C SER A 5 43.23 -10.56 27.90
N VAL A 6 42.00 -10.80 27.50
CA VAL A 6 41.47 -10.50 26.14
C VAL A 6 41.19 -9.01 26.11
N PRO A 7 41.72 -8.22 25.19
CA PRO A 7 41.33 -6.82 25.06
C PRO A 7 39.92 -6.74 24.48
N PHE A 8 39.06 -6.03 25.17
CA PHE A 8 37.73 -5.63 24.75
C PHE A 8 37.89 -4.84 23.45
N GLY A 9 37.41 -5.43 22.36
CA GLY A 9 37.64 -4.95 21.01
C GLY A 9 37.06 -3.56 20.80
N LEU A 10 37.84 -2.75 20.11
CA LEU A 10 37.54 -1.49 19.47
C LEU A 10 36.15 -1.59 18.79
N PHE A 11 35.15 -0.92 19.32
CA PHE A 11 34.06 -0.44 18.52
C PHE A 11 34.67 0.59 17.55
N CYS A 12 34.79 0.21 16.29
CA CYS A 12 34.99 1.16 15.21
C CYS A 12 33.85 2.17 15.27
N HIS A 13 34.11 3.35 15.80
CA HIS A 13 33.35 4.53 15.43
C HIS A 13 33.62 4.74 13.92
N HIS A 14 32.78 4.16 13.09
CA HIS A 14 32.50 4.75 11.81
C HIS A 14 31.96 6.13 12.17
N ASP A 15 32.53 7.18 11.60
CA ASP A 15 31.91 8.51 11.55
C ASP A 15 30.59 8.34 10.79
N ALA A 16 29.54 7.89 11.52
CA ALA A 16 28.21 7.77 10.99
C ALA A 16 27.70 9.19 10.85
N VAL A 17 27.72 9.69 9.64
CA VAL A 17 26.95 10.88 9.26
C VAL A 17 25.53 10.60 9.76
N SER A 18 25.11 11.36 10.77
CA SER A 18 23.79 11.21 11.36
C SER A 18 22.75 11.56 10.30
N GLU A 19 21.92 10.60 9.91
CA GLU A 19 20.90 10.81 8.88
C GLU A 19 19.95 11.93 9.33
N ARG A 20 19.80 12.95 8.49
CA ARG A 20 18.96 14.12 8.77
C ARG A 20 17.51 13.81 8.45
N VAL A 21 16.64 14.07 9.43
CA VAL A 21 15.21 13.73 9.35
C VAL A 21 14.36 14.97 9.58
N VAL A 22 13.33 15.16 8.74
CA VAL A 22 12.24 16.09 8.99
C VAL A 22 10.99 15.29 9.38
N LEU A 23 10.31 15.73 10.44
CA LEU A 23 9.07 15.14 10.94
C LEU A 23 7.90 16.07 10.64
N ALA A 24 6.77 15.48 10.20
CA ALA A 24 5.52 16.20 10.02
C ALA A 24 4.35 15.40 10.61
N ASP A 25 3.71 15.95 11.63
CA ASP A 25 2.53 15.40 12.28
C ASP A 25 1.81 16.57 12.99
N ASP A 26 0.50 16.67 12.92
CA ASP A 26 -0.26 17.72 13.60
C ASP A 26 -0.42 17.42 15.10
N ASP A 27 -0.31 16.16 15.52
CA ASP A 27 -0.24 15.78 16.93
C ASP A 27 1.13 16.16 17.50
N VAL A 28 1.13 17.26 18.27
CA VAL A 28 2.35 17.79 18.91
C VAL A 28 3.02 16.78 19.80
N LEU A 29 2.26 15.98 20.57
CA LEU A 29 2.82 15.00 21.49
C LEU A 29 3.50 13.86 20.75
N LEU A 30 2.87 13.35 19.71
CA LEU A 30 3.45 12.30 18.86
C LEU A 30 4.70 12.81 18.14
N ARG A 31 4.63 14.00 17.54
CA ARG A 31 5.74 14.63 16.84
C ARG A 31 6.96 14.82 17.74
N GLU A 32 6.78 15.38 18.93
CA GLU A 32 7.89 15.57 19.88
C GLU A 32 8.41 14.24 20.46
N GLY A 33 7.52 13.28 20.67
CA GLY A 33 7.88 11.92 21.07
C GLY A 33 8.76 11.21 20.04
N LEU A 34 8.36 11.28 18.76
CA LEU A 34 9.14 10.74 17.65
C LEU A 34 10.48 11.46 17.46
N ALA A 35 10.50 12.80 17.57
CA ALA A 35 11.73 13.56 17.50
C ALA A 35 12.73 13.11 18.57
N SER A 36 12.29 13.03 19.83
CA SER A 36 13.12 12.55 20.93
C SER A 36 13.61 11.12 20.73
N LEU A 37 12.76 10.23 20.21
CA LEU A 37 13.12 8.86 19.91
C LEU A 37 14.23 8.79 18.84
N LEU A 38 14.05 9.50 17.73
CA LEU A 38 15.01 9.53 16.62
C LEU A 38 16.35 10.13 17.04
N GLU A 39 16.37 11.23 17.78
CA GLU A 39 17.60 11.85 18.29
C GLU A 39 18.38 10.89 19.20
N ARG A 40 17.69 10.17 20.09
CA ARG A 40 18.31 9.15 20.96
C ARG A 40 18.80 7.93 20.17
N SER A 41 18.25 7.68 18.99
CA SER A 41 18.64 6.58 18.11
C SER A 41 19.73 7.00 17.08
N GLY A 42 20.24 8.21 17.18
CA GLY A 42 21.37 8.68 16.36
C GLY A 42 20.99 9.43 15.10
N TYR A 43 19.71 9.73 14.87
CA TYR A 43 19.27 10.58 13.77
C TYR A 43 19.38 12.07 14.14
N ALA A 44 19.60 12.93 13.15
CA ALA A 44 19.57 14.39 13.34
C ALA A 44 18.18 14.92 12.92
N VAL A 45 17.31 15.26 13.87
CA VAL A 45 16.02 15.88 13.57
C VAL A 45 16.24 17.35 13.24
N VAL A 46 16.23 17.69 11.94
CA VAL A 46 16.53 19.03 11.42
C VAL A 46 15.28 19.89 11.22
N GLY A 47 14.08 19.32 11.33
CA GLY A 47 12.85 20.08 11.22
C GLY A 47 11.65 19.34 11.79
N ARG A 48 10.67 20.11 12.29
CA ARG A 48 9.40 19.61 12.80
C ARG A 48 8.29 20.49 12.24
N ALA A 49 7.32 19.89 11.55
CA ALA A 49 6.20 20.57 10.91
C ALA A 49 4.86 20.13 11.53
N GLY A 50 3.92 21.04 11.65
CA GLY A 50 2.55 20.76 12.07
C GLY A 50 1.56 20.66 10.90
N ASP A 51 2.01 20.99 9.69
CA ASP A 51 1.20 20.98 8.48
C ASP A 51 2.06 20.72 7.22
N ALA A 52 1.40 20.51 6.09
CA ALA A 52 2.03 20.20 4.81
C ALA A 52 2.83 21.38 4.20
N GLU A 53 2.41 22.61 4.44
CA GLU A 53 3.09 23.81 3.92
C GLU A 53 4.42 24.00 4.65
N GLU A 54 4.40 23.93 5.98
CA GLU A 54 5.60 24.00 6.81
C GLU A 54 6.57 22.86 6.47
N LEU A 55 6.06 21.64 6.30
CA LEU A 55 6.86 20.49 5.88
C LEU A 55 7.59 20.77 4.56
N THR A 56 6.87 21.18 3.52
CA THR A 56 7.45 21.43 2.20
C THR A 56 8.53 22.52 2.27
N ARG A 57 8.29 23.58 3.05
CA ARG A 57 9.27 24.65 3.28
C ARG A 57 10.54 24.14 3.98
N LEU A 58 10.39 23.32 5.03
CA LEU A 58 11.52 22.73 5.75
C LEU A 58 12.33 21.78 4.86
N VAL A 59 11.68 20.92 4.08
CA VAL A 59 12.37 20.01 3.17
C VAL A 59 13.21 20.76 2.14
N ARG A 60 12.69 21.84 1.56
CA ARG A 60 13.44 22.69 0.60
C ARG A 60 14.63 23.41 1.23
N THR A 61 14.54 23.76 2.50
CA THR A 61 15.60 24.49 3.21
C THR A 61 16.67 23.55 3.74
N GLU A 62 16.26 22.45 4.34
CA GLU A 62 17.15 21.52 5.05
C GLU A 62 17.68 20.41 4.18
N VAL A 63 16.97 20.04 3.09
CA VAL A 63 17.31 18.91 2.21
C VAL A 63 17.70 17.67 3.03
N PRO A 64 16.73 17.09 3.80
CA PRO A 64 17.01 15.95 4.66
C PRO A 64 17.21 14.66 3.84
N GLU A 65 17.79 13.62 4.45
CA GLU A 65 17.85 12.27 3.86
C GLU A 65 16.54 11.51 4.01
N LEU A 66 15.78 11.82 5.08
CA LEU A 66 14.52 11.15 5.39
C LEU A 66 13.44 12.17 5.77
N VAL A 67 12.21 11.85 5.43
CA VAL A 67 11.02 12.57 5.90
C VAL A 67 10.02 11.57 6.46
N VAL A 68 9.51 11.85 7.66
CA VAL A 68 8.42 11.08 8.28
C VAL A 68 7.18 11.98 8.28
N ILE A 69 6.10 11.51 7.67
CA ILE A 69 4.93 12.34 7.36
C ILE A 69 3.65 11.64 7.84
N ASP A 70 2.81 12.33 8.62
CA ASP A 70 1.42 11.93 8.80
C ASP A 70 0.60 12.20 7.54
N ILE A 71 -0.30 11.28 7.19
CA ILE A 71 -1.20 11.45 6.03
C ILE A 71 -2.13 12.64 6.24
N ARG A 72 -2.72 12.75 7.43
CA ARG A 72 -3.79 13.68 7.72
C ARG A 72 -3.28 14.85 8.52
N MET A 73 -3.14 15.98 7.87
CA MET A 73 -2.68 17.23 8.48
C MET A 73 -3.64 18.39 8.15
N PRO A 74 -3.56 19.51 8.89
CA PRO A 74 -4.28 20.71 8.51
C PRO A 74 -3.97 21.17 7.07
N PRO A 75 -4.91 21.90 6.40
CA PRO A 75 -6.13 22.48 6.96
C PRO A 75 -7.35 21.57 6.95
N THR A 76 -7.44 20.55 6.10
CA THR A 76 -8.69 19.77 5.92
C THR A 76 -8.68 18.43 6.64
N GLN A 77 -7.53 18.00 7.17
CA GLN A 77 -7.36 16.70 7.83
C GLN A 77 -7.68 15.51 6.89
N SER A 78 -7.40 15.70 5.60
CA SER A 78 -7.66 14.69 4.56
C SER A 78 -6.38 13.98 4.13
N TYR A 79 -5.75 14.43 3.05
CA TYR A 79 -4.60 13.76 2.44
C TYR A 79 -3.42 14.71 2.20
N GLU A 80 -3.37 15.83 2.94
CA GLU A 80 -2.36 16.88 2.75
C GLU A 80 -0.93 16.34 2.88
N GLY A 81 -0.70 15.42 3.83
CA GLY A 81 0.61 14.80 4.00
C GLY A 81 1.00 13.92 2.82
N LEU A 82 0.03 13.22 2.22
CA LEU A 82 0.28 12.40 1.04
C LEU A 82 0.57 13.23 -0.21
N ASP A 83 -0.16 14.35 -0.39
CA ASP A 83 0.09 15.28 -1.49
C ASP A 83 1.46 15.95 -1.34
N ALA A 84 1.84 16.31 -0.10
CA ALA A 84 3.18 16.80 0.22
C ALA A 84 4.25 15.72 -0.06
N ALA A 85 4.02 14.47 0.30
CA ALA A 85 4.93 13.36 0.01
C ALA A 85 5.18 13.20 -1.50
N ARG A 86 4.14 13.29 -2.32
CA ARG A 86 4.25 13.25 -3.79
C ARG A 86 5.04 14.44 -4.34
N LEU A 87 4.74 15.64 -3.85
CA LEU A 87 5.47 16.84 -4.26
C LEU A 87 6.97 16.73 -3.90
N ILE A 88 7.29 16.29 -2.68
CA ILE A 88 8.65 16.07 -2.23
C ILE A 88 9.35 15.02 -3.10
N ARG A 89 8.68 13.92 -3.44
CA ARG A 89 9.23 12.89 -4.31
C ARG A 89 9.57 13.42 -5.70
N GLN A 90 8.73 14.28 -6.27
CA GLN A 90 8.97 14.87 -7.60
C GLN A 90 10.15 15.86 -7.58
N GLU A 91 10.26 16.69 -6.54
CA GLU A 91 11.32 17.68 -6.43
C GLU A 91 12.66 17.06 -5.95
N PHE A 92 12.60 16.04 -5.08
CA PHE A 92 13.76 15.44 -4.41
C PHE A 92 13.67 13.91 -4.45
N PRO A 93 13.97 13.25 -5.57
CA PRO A 93 13.79 11.82 -5.76
C PRO A 93 14.66 10.94 -4.83
N ASP A 94 15.73 11.49 -4.28
CA ASP A 94 16.66 10.78 -3.40
C ASP A 94 16.25 10.79 -1.92
N ILE A 95 15.31 11.63 -1.51
CA ILE A 95 14.81 11.68 -0.14
C ILE A 95 13.97 10.43 0.16
N GLY A 96 14.27 9.75 1.26
CA GLY A 96 13.46 8.65 1.78
C GLY A 96 12.19 9.20 2.43
N ILE A 97 11.04 8.63 2.12
CA ILE A 97 9.74 9.08 2.65
C ILE A 97 9.08 7.94 3.40
N LEU A 98 8.83 8.13 4.69
CA LEU A 98 7.99 7.26 5.50
C LEU A 98 6.66 7.94 5.81
N VAL A 99 5.59 7.38 5.29
CA VAL A 99 4.24 7.85 5.58
C VAL A 99 3.66 7.08 6.76
N LEU A 100 3.11 7.78 7.72
CA LEU A 100 2.41 7.25 8.88
C LEU A 100 0.90 7.45 8.71
N SER A 101 0.11 6.43 9.05
CA SER A 101 -1.34 6.50 8.98
C SER A 101 -1.99 5.93 10.23
N ALA A 102 -3.07 6.54 10.69
CA ALA A 102 -3.90 5.98 11.76
C ALA A 102 -4.72 4.75 11.30
N HIS A 103 -5.04 4.70 10.00
CA HIS A 103 -5.89 3.65 9.40
C HIS A 103 -5.27 3.13 8.10
N VAL A 104 -5.71 1.94 7.67
CA VAL A 104 -5.28 1.38 6.38
C VAL A 104 -6.02 2.12 5.24
N GLU A 105 -5.27 2.80 4.38
CA GLU A 105 -5.78 3.56 3.24
C GLU A 105 -5.17 3.02 1.95
N THR A 106 -5.82 1.97 1.40
CA THR A 106 -5.26 1.16 0.32
C THR A 106 -5.02 1.90 -0.99
N SER A 107 -5.97 2.76 -1.42
CA SER A 107 -5.87 3.46 -2.70
C SER A 107 -4.67 4.40 -2.76
N HIS A 108 -4.53 5.25 -1.76
CA HIS A 108 -3.48 6.27 -1.69
C HIS A 108 -2.09 5.68 -1.41
N ALA A 109 -2.05 4.63 -0.56
CA ALA A 109 -0.80 3.92 -0.30
C ALA A 109 -0.25 3.25 -1.57
N MET A 110 -1.13 2.68 -2.42
CA MET A 110 -0.72 2.09 -3.70
C MET A 110 -0.15 3.11 -4.67
N GLU A 111 -0.76 4.28 -4.77
CA GLU A 111 -0.25 5.35 -5.63
C GLU A 111 1.16 5.78 -5.21
N LEU A 112 1.37 6.01 -3.89
CA LEU A 112 2.67 6.38 -3.37
C LEU A 112 3.73 5.29 -3.58
N LEU A 113 3.37 4.02 -3.33
CA LEU A 113 4.28 2.88 -3.51
C LEU A 113 4.62 2.61 -4.99
N ALA A 114 3.72 2.95 -5.91
CA ALA A 114 3.97 2.82 -7.35
C ALA A 114 4.99 3.83 -7.89
N GLU A 115 5.26 4.91 -7.15
CA GLU A 115 6.24 5.95 -7.53
C GLU A 115 7.71 5.51 -7.34
N GLY A 116 7.98 4.33 -6.77
CA GLY A 116 9.32 3.75 -6.81
C GLY A 116 9.92 3.31 -5.46
N SER A 117 11.24 3.46 -5.36
CA SER A 117 12.04 3.08 -4.18
C SER A 117 12.07 4.21 -3.13
N ARG A 118 12.63 3.93 -1.94
CA ARG A 118 12.78 4.87 -0.81
C ARG A 118 11.45 5.38 -0.25
N VAL A 119 10.40 4.57 -0.30
CA VAL A 119 9.08 4.93 0.21
C VAL A 119 8.63 3.89 1.22
N GLY A 120 8.09 4.33 2.34
CA GLY A 120 7.48 3.47 3.33
C GLY A 120 6.07 3.92 3.68
N TYR A 121 5.25 2.94 4.03
CA TYR A 121 3.93 3.14 4.61
C TYR A 121 3.80 2.27 5.84
N LEU A 122 3.59 2.89 7.00
CA LEU A 122 3.35 2.21 8.28
C LEU A 122 2.10 2.75 8.96
N LEU A 123 1.43 1.88 9.70
CA LEU A 123 0.39 2.32 10.63
C LEU A 123 1.02 2.96 11.88
N LYS A 124 0.42 4.04 12.40
CA LYS A 124 0.85 4.69 13.65
C LYS A 124 0.90 3.71 14.84
N SER A 125 0.11 2.65 14.83
CA SER A 125 0.18 1.59 15.83
C SER A 125 1.49 0.80 15.82
N ARG A 126 2.23 0.76 14.70
CA ARG A 126 3.55 0.11 14.59
C ARG A 126 4.68 0.87 15.26
N ILE A 127 4.51 2.17 15.49
CA ILE A 127 5.50 3.01 16.19
C ILE A 127 5.71 2.55 17.65
N THR A 128 4.76 1.81 18.21
CA THR A 128 4.91 1.21 19.55
C THR A 128 6.02 0.15 19.62
N ASP A 129 6.35 -0.49 18.49
CA ASP A 129 7.54 -1.30 18.34
C ASP A 129 8.66 -0.42 17.75
N VAL A 130 9.50 0.07 18.66
CA VAL A 130 10.58 1.02 18.32
C VAL A 130 11.59 0.39 17.36
N ASP A 131 11.91 -0.88 17.53
CA ASP A 131 12.92 -1.57 16.72
C ASP A 131 12.38 -1.75 15.27
N GLU A 132 11.09 -2.11 15.11
CA GLU A 132 10.45 -2.21 13.79
C GLU A 132 10.40 -0.84 13.08
N PHE A 133 10.08 0.21 13.81
CA PHE A 133 10.04 1.58 13.27
C PHE A 133 11.42 2.06 12.80
N LEU A 134 12.46 1.86 13.60
CA LEU A 134 13.84 2.26 13.26
C LEU A 134 14.41 1.39 12.12
N ASP A 135 14.11 0.08 12.07
CA ASP A 135 14.47 -0.77 10.93
C ASP A 135 13.82 -0.27 9.64
N ALA A 136 12.55 0.10 9.68
CA ALA A 136 11.86 0.65 8.53
C ALA A 136 12.55 1.92 7.99
N LEU A 137 12.89 2.87 8.85
CA LEU A 137 13.63 4.08 8.47
C LEU A 137 14.99 3.76 7.85
N SER A 138 15.77 2.89 8.50
CA SER A 138 17.08 2.48 8.01
C SER A 138 17.00 1.81 6.62
N ARG A 139 15.99 1.00 6.38
CA ARG A 139 15.76 0.36 5.07
C ARG A 139 15.38 1.36 4.00
N ILE A 140 14.53 2.34 4.32
CA ILE A 140 14.13 3.42 3.40
C ILE A 140 15.35 4.28 3.04
N ALA A 141 16.18 4.65 4.01
CA ALA A 141 17.41 5.40 3.80
C ALA A 141 18.35 4.69 2.81
N ARG A 142 18.42 3.35 2.89
CA ARG A 142 19.21 2.51 1.97
C ARG A 142 18.55 2.25 0.61
N GLY A 143 17.39 2.84 0.34
CA GLY A 143 16.71 2.72 -0.94
C GLY A 143 15.63 1.65 -1.04
N ALA A 144 15.31 0.94 0.05
CA ALA A 144 14.24 -0.04 0.05
C ALA A 144 12.85 0.62 0.15
N SER A 145 11.81 -0.12 -0.23
CA SER A 145 10.43 0.22 0.10
C SER A 145 9.94 -0.64 1.26
N VAL A 146 9.18 -0.04 2.17
CA VAL A 146 8.63 -0.70 3.35
C VAL A 146 7.12 -0.56 3.37
N VAL A 147 6.41 -1.67 3.51
CA VAL A 147 4.94 -1.68 3.49
C VAL A 147 4.42 -2.39 4.73
N ASP A 148 3.48 -1.76 5.43
CA ASP A 148 2.82 -2.38 6.57
C ASP A 148 2.13 -3.69 6.15
N PRO A 149 2.33 -4.81 6.87
CA PRO A 149 1.70 -6.08 6.55
C PRO A 149 0.16 -6.02 6.53
N CYS A 150 -0.45 -5.17 7.36
CA CYS A 150 -1.91 -4.97 7.35
C CYS A 150 -2.39 -4.36 6.03
N LEU A 151 -1.64 -3.41 5.47
CA LEU A 151 -1.94 -2.84 4.16
C LEU A 151 -1.86 -3.93 3.07
N VAL A 152 -0.83 -4.78 3.10
CA VAL A 152 -0.70 -5.89 2.15
C VAL A 152 -1.89 -6.85 2.25
N GLN A 153 -2.32 -7.19 3.48
CA GLN A 153 -3.48 -8.06 3.69
C GLN A 153 -4.77 -7.44 3.15
N GLU A 154 -4.98 -6.14 3.37
CA GLU A 154 -6.15 -5.45 2.83
C GLU A 154 -6.13 -5.37 1.31
N LEU A 155 -4.98 -5.06 0.70
CA LEU A 155 -4.83 -5.06 -0.76
C LEU A 155 -5.14 -6.42 -1.39
N VAL A 156 -4.65 -7.51 -0.79
CA VAL A 156 -4.97 -8.87 -1.23
C VAL A 156 -6.45 -9.19 -1.04
N SER A 157 -7.05 -8.72 0.04
CA SER A 157 -8.46 -8.92 0.35
C SER A 157 -9.36 -8.09 -0.57
N ALA A 158 -9.03 -6.82 -0.80
CA ALA A 158 -9.73 -5.92 -1.72
C ALA A 158 -9.71 -6.48 -3.15
N LYS A 159 -8.55 -6.98 -3.62
CA LYS A 159 -8.45 -7.63 -4.93
C LYS A 159 -9.31 -8.88 -5.06
N ARG A 160 -9.60 -9.57 -3.94
CA ARG A 160 -10.56 -10.69 -3.91
C ARG A 160 -12.02 -10.24 -3.90
N VAL A 161 -12.31 -9.08 -3.32
CA VAL A 161 -13.67 -8.51 -3.29
C VAL A 161 -14.02 -7.86 -4.63
N ASP A 162 -13.05 -7.25 -5.29
CA ASP A 162 -13.21 -6.64 -6.63
C ASP A 162 -13.16 -7.65 -7.78
N ASP A 163 -12.82 -8.92 -7.52
CA ASP A 163 -12.97 -9.96 -8.55
C ASP A 163 -14.46 -10.30 -8.73
N PRO A 164 -15.12 -9.80 -9.78
CA PRO A 164 -16.53 -10.06 -10.02
C PRO A 164 -16.83 -11.56 -10.15
N LEU A 165 -15.79 -12.37 -10.46
CA LEU A 165 -15.90 -13.81 -10.60
C LEU A 165 -15.85 -14.53 -9.23
N SER A 166 -15.45 -13.84 -8.16
CA SER A 166 -15.35 -14.45 -6.82
C SER A 166 -16.69 -14.98 -6.31
N ARG A 167 -17.81 -14.35 -6.74
CA ARG A 167 -19.18 -14.73 -6.38
C ARG A 167 -19.71 -15.95 -7.15
N LEU A 168 -18.99 -16.38 -8.18
CA LEU A 168 -19.39 -17.52 -9.00
C LEU A 168 -18.94 -18.85 -8.37
N SER A 169 -19.83 -19.82 -8.32
CA SER A 169 -19.47 -21.21 -7.98
C SER A 169 -18.52 -21.79 -9.03
N ARG A 170 -17.82 -22.87 -8.67
CA ARG A 170 -16.96 -23.58 -9.60
C ARG A 170 -17.69 -23.94 -10.91
N ARG A 171 -18.96 -24.41 -10.80
CA ARG A 171 -19.75 -24.80 -11.95
C ARG A 171 -20.16 -23.62 -12.83
N GLU A 172 -20.48 -22.49 -12.23
CA GLU A 172 -20.77 -21.25 -12.97
C GLU A 172 -19.54 -20.72 -13.70
N ARG A 173 -18.36 -20.80 -13.09
CA ARG A 173 -17.09 -20.45 -13.78
C ARG A 173 -16.81 -21.37 -14.98
N GLU A 174 -17.05 -22.68 -14.86
CA GLU A 174 -16.91 -23.61 -15.98
C GLU A 174 -17.86 -23.25 -17.13
N VAL A 175 -19.12 -22.92 -16.82
CA VAL A 175 -20.10 -22.47 -17.83
C VAL A 175 -19.66 -21.16 -18.47
N LEU A 176 -19.20 -20.18 -17.69
CA LEU A 176 -18.74 -18.88 -18.18
C LEU A 176 -17.50 -19.01 -19.07
N ALA A 177 -16.56 -19.89 -18.72
CA ALA A 177 -15.39 -20.18 -19.53
C ALA A 177 -15.80 -20.75 -20.91
N LEU A 178 -16.76 -21.67 -20.96
CA LEU A 178 -17.29 -22.20 -22.21
C LEU A 178 -18.10 -21.17 -23.02
N MET A 179 -18.76 -20.20 -22.34
CA MET A 179 -19.34 -19.05 -23.01
C MET A 179 -18.29 -18.18 -23.67
N ALA A 180 -17.16 -17.97 -23.01
CA ALA A 180 -16.03 -17.19 -23.54
C ALA A 180 -15.35 -17.89 -24.74
N GLU A 181 -15.44 -19.23 -24.83
CA GLU A 181 -15.06 -19.98 -26.04
C GLU A 181 -16.07 -19.82 -27.20
N GLY A 182 -17.13 -19.03 -27.05
CA GLY A 182 -18.15 -18.81 -28.07
C GLY A 182 -19.21 -19.94 -28.19
N ARG A 183 -19.30 -20.86 -27.22
CA ARG A 183 -20.26 -21.98 -27.28
C ARG A 183 -21.69 -21.55 -27.00
N SER A 184 -22.64 -22.13 -27.73
CA SER A 184 -24.08 -22.03 -27.45
C SER A 184 -24.46 -22.85 -26.22
N ASN A 185 -25.64 -22.60 -25.61
CA ASN A 185 -26.13 -23.39 -24.48
C ASN A 185 -26.21 -24.89 -24.79
N ALA A 186 -26.63 -25.26 -25.98
CA ALA A 186 -26.60 -26.66 -26.45
C ALA A 186 -25.19 -27.24 -26.53
N GLY A 187 -24.20 -26.44 -26.97
CA GLY A 187 -22.79 -26.83 -27.02
C GLY A 187 -22.18 -27.01 -25.62
N ILE A 188 -22.53 -26.13 -24.67
CA ILE A 188 -22.14 -26.21 -23.26
C ILE A 188 -22.78 -27.45 -22.61
N ALA A 189 -24.08 -27.65 -22.82
CA ALA A 189 -24.83 -28.79 -22.28
C ALA A 189 -24.19 -30.12 -22.67
N ARG A 190 -23.83 -30.30 -23.95
CA ARG A 190 -23.09 -31.46 -24.43
C ARG A 190 -21.74 -31.62 -23.77
N ARG A 191 -20.97 -30.55 -23.66
CA ARG A 191 -19.62 -30.57 -23.07
C ARG A 191 -19.63 -30.93 -21.58
N LEU A 192 -20.63 -30.46 -20.85
CA LEU A 192 -20.75 -30.63 -19.40
C LEU A 192 -21.64 -31.82 -19.00
N VAL A 193 -22.21 -32.55 -19.99
CA VAL A 193 -23.09 -33.71 -19.83
C VAL A 193 -24.30 -33.35 -18.92
N VAL A 194 -24.99 -32.24 -19.25
CA VAL A 194 -26.20 -31.77 -18.55
C VAL A 194 -27.27 -31.38 -19.56
N SER A 195 -28.50 -31.08 -19.07
CA SER A 195 -29.55 -30.56 -19.92
C SER A 195 -29.33 -29.10 -20.30
N GLU A 196 -29.83 -28.65 -21.45
CA GLU A 196 -29.74 -27.26 -21.87
C GLU A 196 -30.44 -26.34 -20.88
N GLY A 197 -31.59 -26.73 -20.29
CA GLY A 197 -32.27 -25.98 -19.23
C GLY A 197 -31.44 -25.82 -17.95
N THR A 198 -30.51 -26.77 -17.67
CA THR A 198 -29.56 -26.61 -16.57
C THR A 198 -28.53 -25.52 -16.87
N VAL A 199 -28.03 -25.47 -18.11
CA VAL A 199 -27.10 -24.42 -18.57
C VAL A 199 -27.78 -23.06 -18.52
N GLU A 200 -29.04 -22.93 -18.94
CA GLU A 200 -29.81 -21.68 -18.87
C GLU A 200 -29.95 -21.17 -17.43
N LYS A 201 -30.19 -22.06 -16.46
CA LYS A 201 -30.23 -21.70 -15.04
C LYS A 201 -28.88 -21.16 -14.57
N HIS A 202 -27.78 -21.80 -14.94
CA HIS A 202 -26.44 -21.32 -14.61
C HIS A 202 -26.16 -19.96 -15.26
N VAL A 203 -26.47 -19.79 -16.54
CA VAL A 203 -26.28 -18.50 -17.23
C VAL A 203 -27.08 -17.39 -16.54
N ARG A 204 -28.33 -17.63 -16.18
CA ARG A 204 -29.17 -16.65 -15.44
C ARG A 204 -28.55 -16.30 -14.09
N SER A 205 -28.06 -17.30 -13.35
CA SER A 205 -27.38 -17.08 -12.06
C SER A 205 -26.08 -16.30 -12.22
N ILE A 206 -25.26 -16.58 -13.24
CA ILE A 206 -24.04 -15.85 -13.57
C ILE A 206 -24.35 -14.37 -13.82
N LEU A 207 -25.32 -14.10 -14.70
CA LEU A 207 -25.72 -12.71 -15.04
C LEU A 207 -26.20 -11.94 -13.82
N ALA A 208 -26.96 -12.57 -12.93
CA ALA A 208 -27.42 -11.97 -11.68
C ALA A 208 -26.25 -11.69 -10.70
N LYS A 209 -25.35 -12.64 -10.53
CA LYS A 209 -24.17 -12.50 -9.63
C LYS A 209 -23.16 -11.47 -10.10
N LEU A 210 -23.02 -11.31 -11.42
CA LEU A 210 -22.18 -10.27 -12.04
C LEU A 210 -22.86 -8.89 -12.04
N GLY A 211 -24.10 -8.77 -11.54
CA GLY A 211 -24.81 -7.49 -11.48
C GLY A 211 -25.17 -6.90 -12.84
N LEU A 212 -25.32 -7.74 -13.89
CA LEU A 212 -25.60 -7.30 -15.25
C LEU A 212 -27.11 -7.13 -15.46
N PRO A 213 -27.63 -5.88 -15.44
CA PRO A 213 -29.06 -5.62 -15.57
C PRO A 213 -29.59 -5.93 -16.98
N GLU A 214 -30.90 -6.19 -17.06
CA GLU A 214 -31.56 -6.37 -18.36
C GLU A 214 -31.88 -4.99 -18.95
N THR A 215 -31.11 -4.59 -19.96
CA THR A 215 -31.32 -3.36 -20.70
C THR A 215 -31.50 -3.67 -22.18
N ALA A 216 -32.26 -2.82 -22.89
CA ALA A 216 -32.48 -3.00 -24.32
C ALA A 216 -31.22 -2.77 -25.17
N GLU A 217 -30.21 -2.08 -24.60
CA GLU A 217 -29.02 -1.62 -25.31
C GLU A 217 -27.83 -2.59 -25.22
N ASN A 218 -27.84 -3.53 -24.26
CA ASN A 218 -26.66 -4.36 -23.97
C ASN A 218 -26.94 -5.85 -24.02
N HIS A 219 -26.09 -6.59 -24.74
CA HIS A 219 -26.08 -8.05 -24.72
C HIS A 219 -25.38 -8.58 -23.45
N ARG A 220 -26.16 -8.84 -22.38
CA ARG A 220 -25.66 -9.32 -21.09
C ARG A 220 -24.69 -10.49 -21.17
N ARG A 221 -24.95 -11.42 -22.11
CA ARG A 221 -24.05 -12.58 -22.34
C ARG A 221 -22.69 -12.15 -22.82
N VAL A 222 -22.60 -11.12 -23.67
CA VAL A 222 -21.33 -10.55 -24.14
C VAL A 222 -20.61 -9.84 -22.99
N LEU A 223 -21.33 -9.03 -22.23
CA LEU A 223 -20.76 -8.35 -21.06
C LEU A 223 -20.19 -9.34 -20.04
N ALA A 224 -20.88 -10.45 -19.76
CA ALA A 224 -20.38 -11.49 -18.86
C ALA A 224 -19.07 -12.12 -19.38
N VAL A 225 -18.94 -12.33 -20.68
CA VAL A 225 -17.72 -12.82 -21.31
C VAL A 225 -16.59 -11.79 -21.23
N VAL A 226 -16.87 -10.50 -21.49
CA VAL A 226 -15.89 -9.43 -21.35
C VAL A 226 -15.37 -9.35 -19.91
N THR A 227 -16.27 -9.31 -18.93
CA THR A 227 -15.90 -9.35 -17.50
C THR A 227 -15.01 -10.54 -17.15
N PHE A 228 -15.30 -11.72 -17.72
CA PHE A 228 -14.48 -12.92 -17.50
C PHE A 228 -13.08 -12.81 -18.10
N LEU A 229 -12.94 -12.16 -19.26
CA LEU A 229 -11.65 -12.00 -19.94
C LEU A 229 -10.79 -10.92 -19.27
N GLU A 230 -11.40 -9.87 -18.75
CA GLU A 230 -10.73 -8.79 -18.02
C GLU A 230 -10.25 -9.21 -16.62
N ALA A 231 -10.92 -10.19 -15.99
CA ALA A 231 -10.55 -10.71 -14.68
C ALA A 231 -9.47 -11.83 -14.72
N ARG A 232 -8.89 -12.09 -15.88
CA ARG A 232 -7.85 -13.11 -16.10
C ARG A 232 -6.45 -12.49 -16.15
#